data_816748745b56bfcb34bea0d1da652ae7
#
_entry.id   816748745b56bfcb34bea0d1da652ae7
#
_cell.length_a   1.000
_cell.length_b   1.000
_cell.length_c   1.000
_cell.angle_alpha   90.00
_cell.angle_beta   90.00
_cell.angle_gamma   90.00
#
_symmetry.space_group_name_H-M   'P 1'
#
loop_
_entity.id
_entity.type
_entity.pdbx_description
1 polymer ?
#
loop_
_entity_poly.entity_id
_entity_poly.type
_entity_poly.pdbx_seq_one_letter_code
_entity_poly.pdbx_strand_id
1 'polypeptide(L)'
;MSMSFEEIRAWILGTVAVLGYAVYLVLTLRQVGDAPLTELPYASTLLWTVVSAIGAGIVLTITAGIVSGQGTDKKDQRDREISRFGDHVGSSFVVIGAVSALAMSLAEWDYFWIANVIYLAFVLSSILGSTAKIVSYRWGFHPW
;
A
#
# COMPACT_ATOMS: atom_id res chain seq x y z
N MET A 1 8.41 13.22 21.82
CA MET A 1 7.03 13.48 21.38
C MET A 1 6.37 12.16 20.99
N SER A 2 5.28 11.82 21.66
CA SER A 2 4.62 10.55 21.33
C SER A 2 3.85 10.66 20.02
N MET A 3 3.90 9.59 19.24
CA MET A 3 3.18 9.53 17.97
C MET A 3 1.72 9.18 18.23
N SER A 4 0.81 9.77 17.46
CA SER A 4 -0.58 9.36 17.50
C SER A 4 -0.73 7.95 16.91
N PHE A 5 -1.81 7.28 17.28
CA PHE A 5 -2.09 5.95 16.72
C PHE A 5 -2.17 5.99 15.18
N GLU A 6 -2.77 7.05 14.65
CA GLU A 6 -2.90 7.18 13.19
C GLU A 6 -1.53 7.32 12.52
N GLU A 7 -0.59 8.03 13.13
CA GLU A 7 0.77 8.13 12.60
C GLU A 7 1.47 6.78 12.65
N ILE A 8 1.35 6.05 13.76
CA ILE A 8 1.91 4.71 13.89
C ILE A 8 1.34 3.78 12.82
N ARG A 9 0.04 3.86 12.61
CA ARG A 9 -0.63 3.05 11.59
C ARG A 9 -0.11 3.37 10.20
N ALA A 10 0.12 4.66 9.89
CA ALA A 10 0.66 5.06 8.61
C ALA A 10 2.07 4.49 8.39
N TRP A 11 2.91 4.52 9.42
CA TRP A 11 4.25 3.90 9.35
C TRP A 11 4.16 2.40 9.08
N ILE A 12 3.25 1.71 9.78
CA ILE A 12 3.07 0.26 9.62
C ILE A 12 2.63 -0.06 8.19
N LEU A 13 1.59 0.61 7.70
CA LEU A 13 1.04 0.31 6.39
C LEU A 13 2.02 0.62 5.27
N GLY A 14 2.73 1.75 5.38
CA GLY A 14 3.74 2.11 4.39
C GLY A 14 4.90 1.12 4.38
N THR A 15 5.40 0.74 5.54
CA THR A 15 6.51 -0.21 5.67
C THR A 15 6.11 -1.58 5.14
N VAL A 16 4.93 -2.07 5.52
CA VAL A 16 4.43 -3.36 5.05
C VAL A 16 4.28 -3.36 3.53
N ALA A 17 3.79 -2.27 2.96
CA ALA A 17 3.64 -2.17 1.50
C ALA A 17 5.00 -2.23 0.80
N VAL A 18 5.99 -1.50 1.30
CA VAL A 18 7.34 -1.49 0.72
C VAL A 18 7.96 -2.89 0.80
N LEU A 19 7.92 -3.49 1.99
CA LEU A 19 8.51 -4.82 2.19
C LEU A 19 7.79 -5.90 1.39
N GLY A 20 6.46 -5.86 1.36
CA GLY A 20 5.68 -6.82 0.61
C GLY A 20 5.97 -6.76 -0.88
N TYR A 21 6.03 -5.56 -1.43
CA TYR A 21 6.33 -5.39 -2.84
C TYR A 21 7.76 -5.79 -3.16
N ALA A 22 8.71 -5.45 -2.29
CA ALA A 22 10.11 -5.86 -2.46
C ALA A 22 10.24 -7.38 -2.48
N VAL A 23 9.56 -8.07 -1.57
CA VAL A 23 9.56 -9.54 -1.54
C VAL A 23 8.96 -10.09 -2.84
N TYR A 24 7.83 -9.52 -3.29
CA TYR A 24 7.21 -9.94 -4.54
C TYR A 24 8.18 -9.80 -5.72
N LEU A 25 8.85 -8.64 -5.82
CA LEU A 25 9.79 -8.39 -6.90
C LEU A 25 10.95 -9.38 -6.87
N VAL A 26 11.53 -9.59 -5.69
CA VAL A 26 12.66 -10.51 -5.55
C VAL A 26 12.26 -11.93 -5.95
N LEU A 27 11.14 -12.41 -5.43
CA LEU A 27 10.68 -13.76 -5.74
C LEU A 27 10.33 -13.93 -7.22
N THR A 28 9.70 -12.92 -7.81
CA THR A 28 9.34 -12.96 -9.22
C THR A 28 10.57 -12.91 -10.11
N LEU A 29 11.52 -12.03 -9.81
CA LEU A 29 12.74 -11.90 -10.60
C LEU A 29 13.64 -13.13 -10.50
N ARG A 30 13.59 -13.85 -9.38
CA ARG A 30 14.32 -15.12 -9.23
C ARG A 30 13.79 -16.20 -10.15
N GLN A 31 12.54 -16.09 -10.57
CA GLN A 31 11.94 -17.05 -11.49
C GLN A 31 12.20 -16.71 -12.94
N VAL A 32 12.79 -15.54 -13.18
CA VAL A 32 13.15 -15.14 -14.54
C VAL A 32 14.34 -15.99 -15.01
N GLY A 33 14.10 -16.76 -16.04
CA GLY A 33 15.14 -17.54 -16.70
C GLY A 33 15.11 -17.21 -18.18
N ASP A 34 15.11 -18.23 -19.03
CA ASP A 34 14.98 -18.05 -20.46
C ASP A 34 13.53 -17.84 -20.91
N ALA A 35 12.57 -18.03 -20.01
CA ALA A 35 11.16 -17.88 -20.32
C ALA A 35 10.73 -16.41 -20.25
N PRO A 36 9.76 -15.98 -21.07
CA PRO A 36 9.18 -14.64 -20.94
C PRO A 36 8.52 -14.43 -19.58
N LEU A 37 8.48 -13.18 -19.12
CA LEU A 37 7.85 -12.83 -17.85
C LEU A 37 6.39 -13.27 -17.80
N THR A 38 5.69 -13.22 -18.92
CA THR A 38 4.27 -13.59 -18.99
C THR A 38 4.04 -15.08 -18.75
N GLU A 39 5.07 -15.91 -18.84
CA GLU A 39 4.96 -17.35 -18.60
C GLU A 39 5.35 -17.75 -17.16
N LEU A 40 5.75 -16.79 -16.33
CA LEU A 40 6.12 -17.09 -14.96
C LEU A 40 4.88 -17.38 -14.09
N PRO A 41 5.00 -18.28 -13.08
CA PRO A 41 3.89 -18.55 -12.17
C PRO A 41 3.76 -17.43 -11.14
N TYR A 42 3.48 -16.22 -11.61
CA TYR A 42 3.42 -15.03 -10.74
C TYR A 42 2.18 -14.99 -9.86
N ALA A 43 1.09 -15.62 -10.29
CA ALA A 43 -0.20 -15.51 -9.61
C ALA A 43 -0.12 -16.00 -8.17
N SER A 44 0.53 -17.15 -7.95
CA SER A 44 0.71 -17.70 -6.61
C SER A 44 1.56 -16.78 -5.75
N THR A 45 2.69 -16.30 -6.27
CA THR A 45 3.58 -15.39 -5.57
C THR A 45 2.87 -14.08 -5.22
N LEU A 46 2.16 -13.52 -6.19
CA LEU A 46 1.42 -12.27 -5.99
C LEU A 46 0.36 -12.45 -4.90
N LEU A 47 -0.42 -13.52 -4.97
CA LEU A 47 -1.47 -13.80 -3.99
C LEU A 47 -0.88 -13.96 -2.59
N TRP A 48 0.18 -14.75 -2.44
CA TRP A 48 0.81 -14.97 -1.14
C TRP A 48 1.38 -13.69 -0.56
N THR A 49 2.06 -12.86 -1.37
CA THR A 49 2.62 -11.60 -0.87
C THR A 49 1.53 -10.62 -0.47
N VAL A 50 0.44 -10.53 -1.23
CA VAL A 50 -0.68 -9.64 -0.90
C VAL A 50 -1.37 -10.10 0.38
N VAL A 51 -1.71 -11.38 0.49
CA VAL A 51 -2.40 -11.92 1.68
C VAL A 51 -1.51 -11.78 2.91
N SER A 52 -0.22 -12.08 2.79
CA SER A 52 0.72 -11.94 3.90
C SER A 52 0.87 -10.49 4.33
N ALA A 53 0.93 -9.56 3.37
CA ALA A 53 1.03 -8.13 3.69
C ALA A 53 -0.22 -7.62 4.40
N ILE A 54 -1.39 -8.02 3.94
CA ILE A 54 -2.66 -7.64 4.58
C ILE A 54 -2.70 -8.18 6.02
N GLY A 55 -2.37 -9.48 6.19
CA GLY A 55 -2.35 -10.10 7.51
C GLY A 55 -1.35 -9.43 8.43
N ALA A 56 -0.13 -9.16 7.96
CA ALA A 56 0.89 -8.49 8.75
C ALA A 56 0.45 -7.09 9.15
N GLY A 57 -0.16 -6.35 8.22
CA GLY A 57 -0.67 -5.01 8.51
C GLY A 57 -1.73 -5.03 9.60
N ILE A 58 -2.65 -5.97 9.54
CA ILE A 58 -3.72 -6.13 10.54
C ILE A 58 -3.11 -6.46 11.91
N VAL A 59 -2.24 -7.47 11.96
CA VAL A 59 -1.64 -7.91 13.22
C VAL A 59 -0.81 -6.80 13.84
N LEU A 60 0.03 -6.13 13.06
CA LEU A 60 0.88 -5.06 13.56
C LEU A 60 0.06 -3.88 14.04
N THR A 61 -1.02 -3.52 13.34
CA THR A 61 -1.89 -2.43 13.73
C THR A 61 -2.60 -2.72 15.06
N ILE A 62 -3.12 -3.94 15.21
CA ILE A 62 -3.77 -4.35 16.46
C ILE A 62 -2.76 -4.35 17.61
N THR A 63 -1.59 -4.90 17.39
CA THR A 63 -0.52 -4.95 18.40
C THR A 63 -0.11 -3.54 18.83
N ALA A 64 0.08 -2.65 17.86
CA ALA A 64 0.44 -1.25 18.16
C ALA A 64 -0.63 -0.56 18.96
N GLY A 65 -1.90 -0.81 18.65
CA GLY A 65 -3.01 -0.24 19.40
C GLY A 65 -3.04 -0.71 20.84
N ILE A 66 -2.78 -1.99 21.08
CA ILE A 66 -2.74 -2.56 22.43
C ILE A 66 -1.54 -2.03 23.20
N VAL A 67 -0.34 -2.06 22.59
CA VAL A 67 0.90 -1.66 23.25
C VAL A 67 0.93 -0.18 23.57
N SER A 68 0.45 0.65 22.63
CA SER A 68 0.45 2.11 22.83
C SER A 68 -0.60 2.59 23.82
N GLY A 69 -1.61 1.75 24.11
CA GLY A 69 -2.71 2.14 24.98
C GLY A 69 -3.66 3.15 24.34
N GLN A 70 -3.49 3.45 23.06
CA GLN A 70 -4.35 4.36 22.32
C GLN A 70 -5.42 3.57 21.59
N GLY A 71 -6.68 3.98 21.76
CA GLY A 71 -7.76 3.36 21.05
C GLY A 71 -7.93 3.94 19.66
N THR A 72 -8.52 3.16 18.77
CA THR A 72 -8.81 3.61 17.41
C THR A 72 -9.92 4.66 17.37
N ASP A 73 -10.65 4.79 18.46
CA ASP A 73 -11.75 5.76 18.58
C ASP A 73 -11.30 7.12 19.08
N LYS A 74 -10.00 7.29 19.41
CA LYS A 74 -9.47 8.55 19.95
C LYS A 74 -8.86 9.42 18.86
N LYS A 75 -9.60 9.60 17.78
CA LYS A 75 -9.18 10.50 16.69
C LYS A 75 -9.69 11.91 16.97
N ASP A 76 -8.78 12.89 16.89
CA ASP A 76 -9.19 14.29 16.92
C ASP A 76 -9.47 14.80 15.51
N GLN A 77 -9.82 16.09 15.41
CA GLN A 77 -10.14 16.71 14.13
C GLN A 77 -8.94 16.67 13.17
N ARG A 78 -7.75 16.93 13.70
CA ARG A 78 -6.52 16.91 12.90
C ARG A 78 -6.25 15.52 12.34
N ASP A 79 -6.42 14.46 13.16
CA ASP A 79 -6.23 13.10 12.72
C ASP A 79 -7.16 12.75 11.55
N ARG A 80 -8.41 13.19 11.63
CA ARG A 80 -9.39 12.95 10.57
C ARG A 80 -9.03 13.66 9.29
N GLU A 81 -8.59 14.90 9.38
CA GLU A 81 -8.22 15.69 8.21
C GLU A 81 -6.97 15.11 7.52
N ILE A 82 -5.97 14.72 8.31
CA ILE A 82 -4.75 14.10 7.77
C ILE A 82 -5.10 12.77 7.13
N SER A 83 -5.95 11.97 7.76
CA SER A 83 -6.37 10.69 7.20
C SER A 83 -7.08 10.87 5.87
N ARG A 84 -7.99 11.84 5.77
CA ARG A 84 -8.68 12.13 4.51
C ARG A 84 -7.71 12.56 3.43
N PHE A 85 -6.76 13.41 3.78
CA PHE A 85 -5.77 13.88 2.81
C PHE A 85 -4.93 12.71 2.28
N GLY A 86 -4.43 11.86 3.19
CA GLY A 86 -3.63 10.70 2.80
C GLY A 86 -4.42 9.72 1.96
N ASP A 87 -5.68 9.46 2.33
CA ASP A 87 -6.55 8.56 1.57
C ASP A 87 -6.86 9.13 0.20
N HIS A 88 -7.02 10.44 0.10
CA HIS A 88 -7.23 11.11 -1.20
C HIS A 88 -6.01 10.97 -2.10
N VAL A 89 -4.82 11.20 -1.56
CA VAL A 89 -3.56 11.01 -2.30
C VAL A 89 -3.47 9.56 -2.78
N GLY A 90 -3.70 8.60 -1.87
CA GLY A 90 -3.63 7.18 -2.22
C GLY A 90 -4.64 6.79 -3.27
N SER A 91 -5.88 7.24 -3.14
CA SER A 91 -6.95 6.87 -4.09
C SER A 91 -6.69 7.39 -5.50
N SER A 92 -5.95 8.50 -5.63
CA SER A 92 -5.57 9.03 -6.94
C SER A 92 -4.72 8.00 -7.71
N PHE A 93 -3.81 7.32 -7.02
CA PHE A 93 -2.98 6.31 -7.66
C PHE A 93 -3.77 5.05 -8.01
N VAL A 94 -4.77 4.70 -7.21
CA VAL A 94 -5.66 3.58 -7.53
C VAL A 94 -6.46 3.89 -8.80
N VAL A 95 -6.97 5.11 -8.92
CA VAL A 95 -7.72 5.52 -10.10
C VAL A 95 -6.84 5.48 -11.35
N ILE A 96 -5.63 6.03 -11.26
CA ILE A 96 -4.68 6.00 -12.38
C ILE A 96 -4.38 4.57 -12.79
N GLY A 97 -4.14 3.71 -11.81
CA GLY A 97 -3.86 2.30 -12.07
C GLY A 97 -5.04 1.57 -12.70
N ALA A 98 -6.24 1.86 -12.22
CA ALA A 98 -7.46 1.24 -12.77
C ALA A 98 -7.69 1.66 -14.22
N VAL A 99 -7.51 2.95 -14.53
CA VAL A 99 -7.65 3.46 -15.90
C VAL A 99 -6.60 2.84 -16.81
N SER A 100 -5.36 2.74 -16.32
CA SER A 100 -4.27 2.10 -17.07
C SER A 100 -4.58 0.63 -17.34
N ALA A 101 -5.05 -0.09 -16.32
CA ALA A 101 -5.40 -1.50 -16.47
C ALA A 101 -6.55 -1.69 -17.45
N LEU A 102 -7.54 -0.80 -17.41
CA LEU A 102 -8.64 -0.83 -18.35
C LEU A 102 -8.14 -0.67 -19.78
N ALA A 103 -7.27 0.30 -20.02
CA ALA A 103 -6.70 0.53 -21.34
C ALA A 103 -5.91 -0.70 -21.83
N MET A 104 -5.11 -1.30 -20.93
CA MET A 104 -4.35 -2.50 -21.26
C MET A 104 -5.26 -3.67 -21.57
N SER A 105 -6.36 -3.80 -20.84
CA SER A 105 -7.36 -4.86 -21.07
C SER A 105 -8.02 -4.69 -22.44
N LEU A 106 -8.38 -3.46 -22.80
CA LEU A 106 -8.98 -3.19 -24.11
C LEU A 106 -8.00 -3.40 -25.25
N ALA A 107 -6.70 -3.21 -24.99
CA ALA A 107 -5.64 -3.49 -25.95
C ALA A 107 -5.22 -4.97 -25.96
N GLU A 108 -5.87 -5.79 -25.16
CA GLU A 108 -5.64 -7.23 -25.08
C GLU A 108 -4.22 -7.59 -24.65
N TRP A 109 -3.67 -6.83 -23.70
CA TRP A 109 -2.38 -7.14 -23.08
C TRP A 109 -2.51 -8.41 -22.24
N ASP A 110 -1.37 -9.09 -22.03
CA ASP A 110 -1.33 -10.30 -21.21
C ASP A 110 -1.76 -10.00 -19.76
N TYR A 111 -2.39 -10.98 -19.13
CA TYR A 111 -2.85 -10.86 -17.74
C TYR A 111 -1.74 -10.48 -16.78
N PHE A 112 -0.51 -10.94 -17.03
CA PHE A 112 0.64 -10.63 -16.20
C PHE A 112 0.82 -9.13 -16.04
N TRP A 113 0.78 -8.39 -17.15
CA TRP A 113 0.98 -6.94 -17.13
C TRP A 113 -0.18 -6.23 -16.43
N ILE A 114 -1.39 -6.66 -16.69
CA ILE A 114 -2.59 -6.06 -16.07
C ILE A 114 -2.56 -6.26 -14.57
N ALA A 115 -2.29 -7.49 -14.10
CA ALA A 115 -2.22 -7.79 -12.68
C ALA A 115 -1.13 -6.99 -11.99
N ASN A 116 0.04 -6.87 -12.62
CA ASN A 116 1.16 -6.14 -12.03
C ASN A 116 0.92 -4.65 -11.97
N VAL A 117 0.24 -4.06 -12.96
CA VAL A 117 -0.13 -2.65 -12.93
C VAL A 117 -1.08 -2.37 -11.78
N ILE A 118 -2.08 -3.23 -11.58
CA ILE A 118 -3.03 -3.08 -10.48
C ILE A 118 -2.31 -3.20 -9.13
N TYR A 119 -1.46 -4.21 -8.99
CA TYR A 119 -0.69 -4.41 -7.76
C TYR A 119 0.19 -3.19 -7.46
N LEU A 120 0.92 -2.70 -8.46
CA LEU A 120 1.75 -1.52 -8.31
C LEU A 120 0.92 -0.31 -7.88
N ALA A 121 -0.27 -0.14 -8.46
CA ALA A 121 -1.15 0.98 -8.12
C ALA A 121 -1.55 0.91 -6.64
N PHE A 122 -1.90 -0.28 -6.12
CA PHE A 122 -2.24 -0.43 -4.72
C PHE A 122 -1.04 -0.19 -3.81
N VAL A 123 0.15 -0.66 -4.20
CA VAL A 123 1.37 -0.44 -3.43
C VAL A 123 1.70 1.05 -3.38
N LEU A 124 1.66 1.74 -4.52
CA LEU A 124 1.91 3.18 -4.57
C LEU A 124 0.88 3.95 -3.76
N SER A 125 -0.39 3.54 -3.84
CA SER A 125 -1.46 4.13 -3.04
C SER A 125 -1.14 4.04 -1.55
N SER A 126 -0.72 2.88 -1.09
CA SER A 126 -0.38 2.67 0.32
C SER A 126 0.85 3.46 0.73
N ILE A 127 1.91 3.42 -0.08
CA ILE A 127 3.18 4.10 0.24
C ILE A 127 2.98 5.61 0.25
N LEU A 128 2.39 6.16 -0.80
CA LEU A 128 2.26 7.61 -0.95
C LEU A 128 1.17 8.17 -0.05
N GLY A 129 0.09 7.44 0.17
CA GLY A 129 -0.92 7.82 1.15
C GLY A 129 -0.34 7.85 2.56
N SER A 130 0.43 6.84 2.92
CA SER A 130 1.09 6.78 4.23
C SER A 130 2.14 7.87 4.37
N THR A 131 2.92 8.12 3.32
CA THR A 131 3.92 9.20 3.32
C THR A 131 3.25 10.55 3.52
N ALA A 132 2.14 10.80 2.84
CA ALA A 132 1.40 12.04 2.99
C ALA A 132 0.93 12.24 4.44
N LYS A 133 0.44 11.18 5.08
CA LYS A 133 0.04 11.24 6.48
C LYS A 133 1.21 11.52 7.40
N ILE A 134 2.34 10.82 7.21
CA ILE A 134 3.52 10.99 8.04
C ILE A 134 4.09 12.41 7.90
N VAL A 135 4.20 12.90 6.67
CA VAL A 135 4.68 14.26 6.42
C VAL A 135 3.78 15.28 7.11
N SER A 136 2.46 15.08 7.02
CA SER A 136 1.50 15.98 7.66
C SER A 136 1.66 16.00 9.17
N TYR A 137 1.92 14.85 9.80
CA TYR A 137 2.13 14.78 11.24
C TYR A 137 3.47 15.39 11.67
N ARG A 138 4.49 15.23 10.85
CA ARG A 138 5.85 15.65 11.22
C ARG A 138 6.17 17.07 10.84
N TRP A 139 5.72 17.53 9.70
CA TRP A 139 6.08 18.84 9.16
C TRP A 139 4.91 19.80 9.02
N GLY A 140 3.75 19.40 9.53
CA GLY A 140 2.58 20.25 9.55
C GLY A 140 1.59 19.94 8.44
N PHE A 141 0.35 20.29 8.70
CA PHE A 141 -0.76 20.05 7.79
C PHE A 141 -1.58 21.31 7.67
N HIS A 142 -1.77 21.76 6.45
CA HIS A 142 -2.55 22.95 6.14
C HIS A 142 -3.78 22.54 5.31
N PRO A 143 -4.95 22.43 5.96
CA PRO A 143 -6.17 22.10 5.23
C PRO A 143 -6.63 23.32 4.42
N TRP A 144 -6.97 23.09 3.15
CA TRP A 144 -7.51 24.11 2.24
C TRP A 144 -8.69 23.61 1.45
#